data_b02cebaa21974e51c777de7d1ac70d61
#
_entry.id   b02cebaa21974e51c777de7d1ac70d61
#
_cell.length_a   1.000
_cell.length_b   1.000
_cell.length_c   1.000
_cell.angle_alpha   90.00
_cell.angle_beta   90.00
_cell.angle_gamma   90.00
#
_symmetry.space_group_name_H-M   'P 1'
#
loop_
_entity.id
_entity.type
_entity.pdbx_description
1 polymer ?
#
loop_
_entity_poly.entity_id
_entity_poly.type
_entity_poly.pdbx_seq_one_letter_code
_entity_poly.pdbx_strand_id
1 'polypeptide(L)'
;MKIVEQIAEEKNLSKEAVLKALESAFAAAYRKDFGTRDQNIAAMIDPKTEKVRIFKVQTIVDNDIEIENPEAEIILKEAKKIDKKYKIGDEIREEVQPPKEYGRVAAQTAKQVIMQRIREAEREMIVEAYKDKEGEIMNGVVQRIEGNVVMIDIGKTYGLLFPQEKSATDNYRPGVRLKVYILKVEDSGREPHVTVSRAHPDMIKELFEVEVPEIGAGTVEIKGVAREAGIRTKIAVHSDEDNIDPVGSLVGRHGVRVQAVMNEINEEKIDIILWDSDEKQYIINALSPAEIRDIKLDEKSKTALVTVNDDQLSLAIGRNGQNVRLASKLTGWILNIEKTGGEKVTVEKEEKTEEAQPETPTEEVKKESSAKDSEPVEAEQNQEAEEEKTEEKEEAAEKPKKKEKAKKPKATDDKMEELKEEAPVEEKEPPTSPTDNEAGGEEAPTEEEKSDDTEES
;
A
#
# COMPACT_ATOMS: atom_id res chain seq x y z
N MET A 1 -5.84 -34.35 -2.98
CA MET A 1 -4.61 -33.82 -3.63
C MET A 1 -4.93 -32.84 -4.76
N LYS A 2 -5.85 -33.13 -5.68
CA LYS A 2 -6.22 -32.16 -6.76
C LYS A 2 -6.62 -30.77 -6.26
N ILE A 3 -7.39 -30.69 -5.17
CA ILE A 3 -7.78 -29.39 -4.56
C ILE A 3 -6.56 -28.67 -3.99
N VAL A 4 -5.64 -29.37 -3.35
CA VAL A 4 -4.40 -28.79 -2.81
C VAL A 4 -3.49 -28.31 -3.96
N GLU A 5 -3.40 -29.07 -5.04
CA GLU A 5 -2.66 -28.70 -6.25
C GLU A 5 -3.26 -27.47 -6.91
N GLN A 6 -4.57 -27.45 -7.07
CA GLN A 6 -5.29 -26.31 -7.65
C GLN A 6 -5.09 -25.04 -6.80
N ILE A 7 -5.22 -25.13 -5.47
CA ILE A 7 -4.99 -23.99 -4.57
C ILE A 7 -3.53 -23.53 -4.64
N ALA A 8 -2.57 -24.49 -4.66
CA ALA A 8 -1.17 -24.17 -4.75
C ALA A 8 -0.82 -23.44 -6.06
N GLU A 9 -1.38 -23.88 -7.19
CA GLU A 9 -1.20 -23.25 -8.50
C GLU A 9 -1.90 -21.89 -8.60
N GLU A 10 -3.17 -21.77 -8.18
CA GLU A 10 -3.95 -20.52 -8.25
C GLU A 10 -3.37 -19.42 -7.36
N LYS A 11 -2.75 -19.79 -6.24
CA LYS A 11 -2.26 -18.82 -5.23
C LYS A 11 -0.73 -18.76 -5.11
N ASN A 12 -0.03 -19.40 -6.03
CA ASN A 12 1.45 -19.46 -6.08
C ASN A 12 2.08 -19.96 -4.76
N LEU A 13 1.41 -20.89 -4.06
CA LEU A 13 1.88 -21.49 -2.82
C LEU A 13 2.62 -22.80 -3.09
N SER A 14 3.62 -23.15 -2.26
CA SER A 14 4.21 -24.48 -2.34
C SER A 14 3.24 -25.55 -1.83
N LYS A 15 3.10 -26.67 -2.53
CA LYS A 15 2.26 -27.81 -2.11
C LYS A 15 2.59 -28.27 -0.69
N GLU A 16 3.87 -28.25 -0.35
CA GLU A 16 4.36 -28.67 0.97
C GLU A 16 3.88 -27.74 2.08
N ALA A 17 3.86 -26.41 1.84
CA ALA A 17 3.35 -25.45 2.81
C ALA A 17 1.86 -25.63 3.06
N VAL A 18 1.07 -25.87 2.00
CA VAL A 18 -0.38 -26.12 2.13
C VAL A 18 -0.63 -27.44 2.86
N LEU A 19 0.10 -28.51 2.56
CA LEU A 19 -0.03 -29.80 3.25
C LEU A 19 0.33 -29.68 4.73
N LYS A 20 1.44 -29.04 5.07
CA LYS A 20 1.88 -28.83 6.46
C LYS A 20 0.86 -28.01 7.25
N ALA A 21 0.26 -26.99 6.63
CA ALA A 21 -0.81 -26.20 7.24
C ALA A 21 -2.06 -27.06 7.52
N LEU A 22 -2.47 -27.90 6.57
CA LEU A 22 -3.59 -28.82 6.75
C LEU A 22 -3.32 -29.86 7.85
N GLU A 23 -2.12 -30.43 7.89
CA GLU A 23 -1.73 -31.39 8.94
C GLU A 23 -1.78 -30.73 10.31
N SER A 24 -1.24 -29.51 10.45
CA SER A 24 -1.31 -28.75 11.71
C SER A 24 -2.76 -28.45 12.12
N ALA A 25 -3.62 -28.14 11.15
CA ALA A 25 -5.02 -27.86 11.39
C ALA A 25 -5.79 -29.10 11.86
N PHE A 26 -5.56 -30.23 11.22
CA PHE A 26 -6.19 -31.49 11.62
C PHE A 26 -5.74 -31.91 13.03
N ALA A 27 -4.47 -31.73 13.34
CA ALA A 27 -3.95 -32.00 14.68
C ALA A 27 -4.62 -31.10 15.73
N ALA A 28 -4.73 -29.82 15.46
CA ALA A 28 -5.37 -28.84 16.34
C ALA A 28 -6.88 -29.14 16.54
N ALA A 29 -7.59 -29.47 15.45
CA ALA A 29 -9.00 -29.84 15.50
C ALA A 29 -9.23 -31.10 16.32
N TYR A 30 -8.39 -32.13 16.11
CA TYR A 30 -8.50 -33.37 16.90
C TYR A 30 -8.27 -33.09 18.39
N ARG A 31 -7.22 -32.31 18.72
CA ARG A 31 -6.90 -31.95 20.12
C ARG A 31 -8.03 -31.17 20.78
N LYS A 32 -8.68 -30.26 20.06
CA LYS A 32 -9.77 -29.44 20.61
C LYS A 32 -11.02 -30.24 20.94
N ASP A 33 -11.44 -31.14 20.03
CA ASP A 33 -12.75 -31.78 20.11
C ASP A 33 -12.71 -33.21 20.69
N PHE A 34 -11.57 -33.90 20.56
CA PHE A 34 -11.42 -35.32 20.96
C PHE A 34 -10.19 -35.60 21.84
N GLY A 35 -9.31 -34.64 22.01
CA GLY A 35 -8.08 -34.73 22.81
C GLY A 35 -8.16 -33.93 24.09
N THR A 36 -7.06 -33.91 24.83
CA THR A 36 -6.85 -33.04 25.99
C THR A 36 -5.82 -31.96 25.66
N ARG A 37 -5.80 -30.86 26.44
CA ARG A 37 -4.85 -29.77 26.25
C ARG A 37 -3.39 -30.19 26.35
N ASP A 38 -3.16 -31.23 27.16
CA ASP A 38 -1.82 -31.70 27.50
C ASP A 38 -1.26 -32.71 26.50
N GLN A 39 -2.08 -33.15 25.52
CA GLN A 39 -1.65 -34.08 24.47
C GLN A 39 -0.94 -33.37 23.34
N ASN A 40 0.19 -33.91 22.91
CA ASN A 40 0.82 -33.51 21.67
C ASN A 40 0.31 -34.37 20.52
N ILE A 41 -0.48 -33.79 19.63
CA ILE A 41 -1.11 -34.47 18.50
C ILE A 41 -0.45 -34.01 17.20
N ALA A 42 -0.10 -34.96 16.35
CA ALA A 42 0.33 -34.74 14.99
C ALA A 42 -0.66 -35.38 14.02
N ALA A 43 -0.89 -34.73 12.89
CA ALA A 43 -1.65 -35.32 11.79
C ALA A 43 -0.76 -35.46 10.56
N MET A 44 -0.98 -36.48 9.78
CA MET A 44 -0.28 -36.73 8.52
C MET A 44 -1.31 -37.07 7.44
N ILE A 45 -1.17 -36.45 6.28
CA ILE A 45 -1.99 -36.74 5.11
C ILE A 45 -1.20 -37.68 4.19
N ASP A 46 -1.75 -38.86 3.95
CA ASP A 46 -1.17 -39.80 2.98
C ASP A 46 -1.37 -39.26 1.55
N PRO A 47 -0.30 -38.96 0.82
CA PRO A 47 -0.40 -38.35 -0.52
C PRO A 47 -1.14 -39.24 -1.54
N LYS A 48 -1.18 -40.54 -1.33
CA LYS A 48 -1.77 -41.50 -2.26
C LYS A 48 -3.22 -41.78 -1.98
N THR A 49 -3.58 -41.89 -0.71
CA THR A 49 -4.94 -42.28 -0.29
C THR A 49 -5.79 -41.11 0.16
N GLU A 50 -5.19 -39.91 0.29
CA GLU A 50 -5.80 -38.67 0.80
C GLU A 50 -6.44 -38.84 2.20
N LYS A 51 -6.05 -39.92 2.93
CA LYS A 51 -6.53 -40.18 4.28
C LYS A 51 -5.71 -39.45 5.31
N VAL A 52 -6.39 -38.83 6.25
CA VAL A 52 -5.77 -38.21 7.41
C VAL A 52 -5.52 -39.26 8.48
N ARG A 53 -4.28 -39.38 8.91
CA ARG A 53 -3.86 -40.24 10.04
C ARG A 53 -3.49 -39.34 11.19
N ILE A 54 -3.98 -39.66 12.37
CA ILE A 54 -3.72 -38.89 13.59
C ILE A 54 -2.77 -39.69 14.48
N PHE A 55 -1.79 -39.00 15.03
CA PHE A 55 -0.78 -39.58 15.90
C PHE A 55 -0.74 -38.82 17.20
N LYS A 56 -0.72 -39.54 18.32
CA LYS A 56 -0.27 -39.03 19.61
C LYS A 56 1.26 -39.07 19.60
N VAL A 57 1.87 -37.93 19.87
CA VAL A 57 3.34 -37.78 19.84
C VAL A 57 3.83 -37.61 21.28
N GLN A 58 4.81 -38.42 21.68
CA GLN A 58 5.50 -38.28 22.95
C GLN A 58 6.99 -38.06 22.68
N THR A 59 7.55 -37.03 23.29
CA THR A 59 8.97 -36.71 23.19
C THR A 59 9.75 -37.47 24.26
N ILE A 60 10.87 -38.09 23.89
CA ILE A 60 11.69 -38.86 24.82
C ILE A 60 12.59 -37.91 25.58
N VAL A 61 12.39 -37.88 26.91
CA VAL A 61 13.19 -37.10 27.85
C VAL A 61 14.18 -37.97 28.61
N ASP A 62 15.18 -37.35 29.26
CA ASP A 62 16.17 -38.09 30.04
C ASP A 62 15.51 -38.71 31.29
N ASN A 63 16.10 -39.79 31.79
CA ASN A 63 15.61 -40.51 32.97
C ASN A 63 15.69 -39.68 34.25
N ASP A 64 16.55 -38.69 34.29
CA ASP A 64 16.80 -37.83 35.44
C ASP A 64 15.91 -36.56 35.47
N ILE A 65 15.07 -36.36 34.42
CA ILE A 65 14.13 -35.25 34.35
C ILE A 65 12.77 -35.70 34.89
N GLU A 66 12.19 -34.92 35.77
CA GLU A 66 10.80 -35.09 36.22
C GLU A 66 9.85 -34.78 35.07
N ILE A 67 8.99 -35.74 34.71
CA ILE A 67 8.02 -35.56 33.64
C ILE A 67 7.00 -34.51 34.03
N GLU A 68 7.00 -33.37 33.37
CA GLU A 68 5.99 -32.33 33.59
C GLU A 68 4.64 -32.73 32.97
N ASN A 69 4.69 -33.38 31.79
CA ASN A 69 3.48 -33.78 31.06
C ASN A 69 3.57 -35.26 30.60
N PRO A 70 2.99 -36.20 31.34
CA PRO A 70 3.02 -37.63 30.96
C PRO A 70 2.29 -37.98 29.66
N GLU A 71 1.43 -37.07 29.15
CA GLU A 71 0.73 -37.26 27.88
C GLU A 71 1.60 -36.86 26.66
N ALA A 72 2.57 -35.98 26.86
CA ALA A 72 3.44 -35.47 25.79
C ALA A 72 4.90 -35.95 25.91
N GLU A 73 5.29 -36.47 27.08
CA GLU A 73 6.67 -36.85 27.36
C GLU A 73 6.75 -38.30 27.87
N ILE A 74 7.85 -38.96 27.54
CA ILE A 74 8.14 -40.34 28.01
C ILE A 74 9.62 -40.44 28.35
N ILE A 75 9.97 -41.14 29.46
CA ILE A 75 11.36 -41.35 29.84
C ILE A 75 12.04 -42.35 28.92
N LEU A 76 13.34 -42.12 28.66
CA LEU A 76 14.16 -42.97 27.78
C LEU A 76 14.10 -44.46 28.17
N LYS A 77 13.98 -44.77 29.49
CA LYS A 77 13.92 -46.13 29.98
C LYS A 77 12.64 -46.86 29.53
N GLU A 78 11.52 -46.15 29.44
CA GLU A 78 10.26 -46.71 28.94
C GLU A 78 10.25 -46.76 27.40
N ALA A 79 10.74 -45.73 26.75
CA ALA A 79 10.90 -45.70 25.30
C ALA A 79 11.76 -46.86 24.76
N LYS A 80 12.85 -47.24 25.47
CA LYS A 80 13.70 -48.39 25.14
C LYS A 80 13.04 -49.77 25.34
N LYS A 81 11.91 -49.84 26.05
CA LYS A 81 11.12 -51.08 26.12
C LYS A 81 10.33 -51.30 24.83
N ILE A 82 9.97 -50.21 24.14
CA ILE A 82 9.26 -50.25 22.85
C ILE A 82 10.25 -50.52 21.71
N ASP A 83 11.29 -49.71 21.57
CA ASP A 83 12.39 -49.94 20.62
C ASP A 83 13.73 -49.50 21.24
N LYS A 84 14.74 -50.42 21.17
CA LYS A 84 16.09 -50.18 21.70
C LYS A 84 16.87 -49.08 20.99
N LYS A 85 16.39 -48.62 19.81
CA LYS A 85 17.06 -47.64 18.96
C LYS A 85 16.78 -46.19 19.38
N TYR A 86 15.73 -45.94 20.18
CA TYR A 86 15.34 -44.60 20.59
C TYR A 86 16.40 -43.88 21.43
N LYS A 87 16.53 -42.61 21.19
CA LYS A 87 17.44 -41.68 21.86
C LYS A 87 16.64 -40.56 22.51
N ILE A 88 17.29 -39.83 23.39
CA ILE A 88 16.73 -38.60 23.99
C ILE A 88 16.50 -37.60 22.87
N GLY A 89 15.30 -37.00 22.86
CA GLY A 89 14.85 -36.05 21.83
C GLY A 89 14.12 -36.69 20.66
N ASP A 90 14.11 -38.03 20.54
CA ASP A 90 13.29 -38.69 19.51
C ASP A 90 11.79 -38.62 19.90
N GLU A 91 10.94 -38.75 18.87
CA GLU A 91 9.49 -38.77 19.02
C GLU A 91 8.93 -40.16 18.83
N ILE A 92 8.09 -40.60 19.76
CA ILE A 92 7.26 -41.80 19.63
C ILE A 92 5.90 -41.36 19.09
N ARG A 93 5.49 -41.96 17.97
CA ARG A 93 4.22 -41.66 17.31
C ARG A 93 3.31 -42.88 17.40
N GLU A 94 2.23 -42.78 18.18
CA GLU A 94 1.18 -43.78 18.30
C GLU A 94 -0.02 -43.36 17.43
N GLU A 95 -0.42 -44.21 16.46
CA GLU A 95 -1.56 -43.91 15.60
C GLU A 95 -2.88 -44.10 16.38
N VAL A 96 -3.67 -43.02 16.39
CA VAL A 96 -4.98 -43.01 17.03
C VAL A 96 -6.06 -43.06 15.96
N GLN A 97 -7.05 -43.94 16.11
CA GLN A 97 -8.18 -43.99 15.17
C GLN A 97 -9.20 -42.91 15.51
N PRO A 98 -9.39 -41.93 14.64
CA PRO A 98 -10.34 -40.86 14.91
C PRO A 98 -11.80 -41.37 14.86
N PRO A 99 -12.68 -40.84 15.76
CA PRO A 99 -14.12 -41.10 15.70
C PRO A 99 -14.72 -40.74 14.33
N LYS A 100 -15.85 -41.37 13.96
CA LYS A 100 -16.53 -41.11 12.67
C LYS A 100 -16.97 -39.65 12.51
N GLU A 101 -17.27 -38.96 13.58
CA GLU A 101 -17.69 -37.56 13.63
C GLU A 101 -16.54 -36.58 13.33
N TYR A 102 -15.31 -37.00 13.57
CA TYR A 102 -14.11 -36.21 13.28
C TYR A 102 -14.04 -35.71 11.83
N GLY A 103 -14.55 -36.48 10.86
CA GLY A 103 -14.51 -36.09 9.46
C GLY A 103 -15.21 -34.76 9.14
N ARG A 104 -16.29 -34.43 9.84
CA ARG A 104 -17.01 -33.14 9.64
C ARG A 104 -16.23 -31.99 10.26
N VAL A 105 -15.77 -32.16 11.49
CA VAL A 105 -14.99 -31.15 12.21
C VAL A 105 -13.68 -30.88 11.45
N ALA A 106 -12.96 -31.94 11.04
CA ALA A 106 -11.76 -31.84 10.25
C ALA A 106 -11.98 -31.04 8.94
N ALA A 107 -13.08 -31.29 8.23
CA ALA A 107 -13.39 -30.57 7.01
C ALA A 107 -13.65 -29.06 7.22
N GLN A 108 -14.37 -28.70 8.28
CA GLN A 108 -14.60 -27.29 8.63
C GLN A 108 -13.30 -26.60 9.06
N THR A 109 -12.53 -27.24 9.92
CA THR A 109 -11.24 -26.70 10.36
C THR A 109 -10.25 -26.57 9.21
N ALA A 110 -10.19 -27.57 8.32
CA ALA A 110 -9.38 -27.52 7.11
C ALA A 110 -9.75 -26.31 6.24
N LYS A 111 -11.05 -26.09 6.01
CA LYS A 111 -11.51 -24.91 5.25
C LYS A 111 -11.05 -23.61 5.90
N GLN A 112 -11.20 -23.47 7.21
CA GLN A 112 -10.77 -22.24 7.92
C GLN A 112 -9.27 -22.02 7.81
N VAL A 113 -8.44 -23.05 8.01
CA VAL A 113 -6.98 -22.92 7.96
C VAL A 113 -6.49 -22.71 6.54
N ILE A 114 -7.07 -23.37 5.54
CA ILE A 114 -6.75 -23.09 4.14
C ILE A 114 -7.06 -21.63 3.82
N MET A 115 -8.23 -21.13 4.18
CA MET A 115 -8.61 -19.74 3.94
C MET A 115 -7.67 -18.77 4.69
N GLN A 116 -7.25 -19.11 5.90
CA GLN A 116 -6.29 -18.31 6.64
C GLN A 116 -4.91 -18.30 5.94
N ARG A 117 -4.41 -19.46 5.51
CA ARG A 117 -3.12 -19.54 4.80
C ARG A 117 -3.14 -18.84 3.45
N ILE A 118 -4.25 -18.90 2.74
CA ILE A 118 -4.42 -18.14 1.49
C ILE A 118 -4.31 -16.64 1.78
N ARG A 119 -5.02 -16.14 2.81
CA ARG A 119 -4.93 -14.73 3.20
C ARG A 119 -3.53 -14.32 3.65
N GLU A 120 -2.85 -15.16 4.42
CA GLU A 120 -1.46 -14.90 4.83
C GLU A 120 -0.52 -14.80 3.63
N ALA A 121 -0.64 -15.72 2.67
CA ALA A 121 0.17 -15.70 1.45
C ALA A 121 -0.17 -14.52 0.53
N GLU A 122 -1.46 -14.19 0.35
CA GLU A 122 -1.89 -13.00 -0.37
C GLU A 122 -1.31 -11.72 0.28
N ARG A 123 -1.31 -11.68 1.61
CA ARG A 123 -0.72 -10.59 2.39
C ARG A 123 0.79 -10.46 2.16
N GLU A 124 1.54 -11.56 2.29
CA GLU A 124 2.97 -11.58 2.04
C GLU A 124 3.31 -11.12 0.61
N MET A 125 2.58 -11.62 -0.39
CA MET A 125 2.75 -11.19 -1.78
C MET A 125 2.45 -9.70 -2.01
N ILE A 126 1.47 -9.12 -1.29
CA ILE A 126 1.16 -7.70 -1.39
C ILE A 126 2.30 -6.89 -0.75
N VAL A 127 2.72 -7.26 0.46
CA VAL A 127 3.82 -6.57 1.16
C VAL A 127 5.10 -6.61 0.30
N GLU A 128 5.49 -7.79 -0.20
CA GLU A 128 6.65 -7.95 -1.06
C GLU A 128 6.55 -7.11 -2.35
N ALA A 129 5.38 -7.09 -2.98
CA ALA A 129 5.17 -6.37 -4.24
C ALA A 129 5.19 -4.84 -4.11
N TYR A 130 4.88 -4.30 -2.92
CA TYR A 130 4.76 -2.84 -2.71
C TYR A 130 5.82 -2.26 -1.78
N LYS A 131 6.50 -3.06 -0.96
CA LYS A 131 7.53 -2.57 -0.04
C LYS A 131 8.71 -1.93 -0.78
N ASP A 132 9.14 -2.52 -1.88
CA ASP A 132 10.21 -1.99 -2.71
C ASP A 132 9.79 -0.76 -3.54
N LYS A 133 8.48 -0.45 -3.54
CA LYS A 133 7.90 0.70 -4.21
C LYS A 133 7.55 1.86 -3.27
N GLU A 134 7.94 1.76 -2.01
CA GLU A 134 7.88 2.91 -1.12
C GLU A 134 8.74 4.05 -1.69
N GLY A 135 8.16 5.22 -1.81
CA GLY A 135 8.83 6.35 -2.45
C GLY A 135 8.54 6.53 -3.94
N GLU A 136 7.85 5.61 -4.59
CA GLU A 136 7.52 5.69 -6.02
C GLU A 136 6.10 6.21 -6.27
N ILE A 137 5.88 6.70 -7.49
CA ILE A 137 4.55 7.06 -7.98
C ILE A 137 3.88 5.89 -8.68
N MET A 138 2.61 5.68 -8.35
CA MET A 138 1.76 4.69 -9.02
C MET A 138 0.48 5.30 -9.58
N ASN A 139 -0.01 4.71 -10.68
CA ASN A 139 -1.35 5.02 -11.18
C ASN A 139 -2.40 4.31 -10.32
N GLY A 140 -3.40 5.05 -9.89
CA GLY A 140 -4.51 4.52 -9.12
C GLY A 140 -5.86 4.96 -9.66
N VAL A 141 -6.90 4.23 -9.25
CA VAL A 141 -8.30 4.57 -9.56
C VAL A 141 -9.06 4.68 -8.25
N VAL A 142 -9.71 5.81 -8.02
CA VAL A 142 -10.56 5.99 -6.84
C VAL A 142 -11.69 4.97 -6.89
N GLN A 143 -11.76 4.08 -5.91
CA GLN A 143 -12.79 3.06 -5.85
C GLN A 143 -13.99 3.52 -5.02
N ARG A 144 -13.74 3.93 -3.78
CA ARG A 144 -14.76 4.41 -2.84
C ARG A 144 -14.17 5.31 -1.77
N ILE A 145 -15.04 5.98 -1.04
CA ILE A 145 -14.68 6.80 0.10
C ILE A 145 -15.36 6.20 1.32
N GLU A 146 -14.58 5.88 2.34
CA GLU A 146 -15.06 5.38 3.62
C GLU A 146 -14.79 6.43 4.71
N GLY A 147 -15.85 7.08 5.17
CA GLY A 147 -15.69 8.23 6.07
C GLY A 147 -14.83 9.33 5.43
N ASN A 148 -13.65 9.57 6.00
CA ASN A 148 -12.70 10.57 5.50
C ASN A 148 -11.51 9.96 4.73
N VAL A 149 -11.43 8.64 4.62
CA VAL A 149 -10.35 7.93 3.89
C VAL A 149 -10.81 7.61 2.48
N VAL A 150 -9.97 7.86 1.48
CA VAL A 150 -10.23 7.47 0.09
C VAL A 150 -9.50 6.17 -0.20
N MET A 151 -10.22 5.17 -0.68
CA MET A 151 -9.64 3.91 -1.14
C MET A 151 -9.35 4.00 -2.63
N ILE A 152 -8.09 3.80 -2.98
CA ILE A 152 -7.57 3.91 -4.35
C ILE A 152 -7.08 2.54 -4.78
N ASP A 153 -7.64 2.01 -5.84
CA ASP A 153 -7.17 0.77 -6.45
C ASP A 153 -5.82 1.03 -7.14
N ILE A 154 -4.78 0.38 -6.66
CA ILE A 154 -3.42 0.46 -7.18
C ILE A 154 -2.97 -0.84 -7.88
N GLY A 155 -3.92 -1.72 -8.19
CA GLY A 155 -3.74 -2.96 -8.92
C GLY A 155 -3.93 -4.21 -8.07
N LYS A 156 -2.93 -4.68 -7.32
CA LYS A 156 -3.06 -5.89 -6.49
C LYS A 156 -3.77 -5.63 -5.16
N THR A 157 -3.83 -4.38 -4.71
CA THR A 157 -4.43 -3.97 -3.43
C THR A 157 -4.97 -2.55 -3.50
N TYR A 158 -5.51 -2.06 -2.39
CA TYR A 158 -5.98 -0.69 -2.25
C TYR A 158 -4.98 0.15 -1.47
N GLY A 159 -4.68 1.34 -2.01
CA GLY A 159 -4.00 2.40 -1.28
C GLY A 159 -4.99 3.18 -0.43
N LEU A 160 -4.61 3.48 0.81
CA LEU A 160 -5.39 4.30 1.74
C LEU A 160 -4.88 5.74 1.71
N LEU A 161 -5.71 6.65 1.23
CA LEU A 161 -5.41 8.08 1.21
C LEU A 161 -6.11 8.75 2.39
N PHE A 162 -5.36 9.04 3.43
CA PHE A 162 -5.85 9.70 4.64
C PHE A 162 -6.13 11.20 4.42
N PRO A 163 -6.93 11.86 5.29
CA PRO A 163 -7.26 13.27 5.14
C PRO A 163 -6.07 14.22 5.05
N GLN A 164 -4.99 13.95 5.81
CA GLN A 164 -3.77 14.76 5.83
C GLN A 164 -2.99 14.65 4.51
N GLU A 165 -3.12 13.52 3.83
CA GLU A 165 -2.41 13.19 2.59
C GLU A 165 -3.16 13.62 1.32
N LYS A 166 -4.33 14.24 1.47
CA LYS A 166 -5.14 14.74 0.36
C LYS A 166 -4.66 16.10 -0.12
N SER A 167 -4.69 16.31 -1.43
CA SER A 167 -4.62 17.65 -1.99
C SER A 167 -6.01 18.30 -1.97
N ALA A 168 -6.07 19.58 -1.63
CA ALA A 168 -7.32 20.31 -1.52
C ALA A 168 -8.06 20.52 -2.87
N THR A 169 -7.32 20.52 -3.96
CA THR A 169 -7.83 20.75 -5.32
C THR A 169 -8.25 19.47 -6.04
N ASP A 170 -7.88 18.31 -5.50
CA ASP A 170 -8.15 17.02 -6.14
C ASP A 170 -9.62 16.61 -6.00
N ASN A 171 -10.13 15.95 -7.05
CA ASN A 171 -11.46 15.39 -7.05
C ASN A 171 -11.42 13.88 -6.82
N TYR A 172 -11.84 13.43 -5.64
CA TYR A 172 -11.79 12.02 -5.24
C TYR A 172 -13.10 11.26 -5.50
N ARG A 173 -13.74 11.46 -6.66
CA ARG A 173 -14.96 10.69 -7.01
C ARG A 173 -14.60 9.29 -7.50
N PRO A 174 -15.42 8.27 -7.19
CA PRO A 174 -15.24 6.93 -7.74
C PRO A 174 -15.07 6.93 -9.24
N GLY A 175 -14.09 6.17 -9.74
CA GLY A 175 -13.72 6.07 -11.15
C GLY A 175 -12.69 7.10 -11.63
N VAL A 176 -12.34 8.11 -10.84
CA VAL A 176 -11.29 9.07 -11.20
C VAL A 176 -9.93 8.38 -11.14
N ARG A 177 -9.14 8.55 -12.19
CA ARG A 177 -7.75 8.09 -12.27
C ARG A 177 -6.83 9.20 -11.80
N LEU A 178 -5.86 8.85 -10.97
CA LEU A 178 -4.86 9.79 -10.46
C LEU A 178 -3.57 9.04 -10.13
N LYS A 179 -2.45 9.74 -10.19
CA LYS A 179 -1.18 9.22 -9.68
C LYS A 179 -1.11 9.43 -8.18
N VAL A 180 -0.59 8.46 -7.46
CA VAL A 180 -0.38 8.51 -6.00
C VAL A 180 1.04 8.14 -5.68
N TYR A 181 1.58 8.79 -4.67
CA TYR A 181 2.88 8.48 -4.08
C TYR A 181 2.70 7.44 -2.99
N ILE A 182 3.47 6.35 -3.03
CA ILE A 182 3.44 5.33 -1.98
C ILE A 182 4.26 5.84 -0.80
N LEU A 183 3.57 6.20 0.29
CA LEU A 183 4.21 6.74 1.47
C LEU A 183 4.80 5.65 2.35
N LYS A 184 4.02 4.60 2.61
CA LYS A 184 4.40 3.51 3.51
C LYS A 184 3.58 2.25 3.27
N VAL A 185 4.21 1.10 3.44
CA VAL A 185 3.56 -0.22 3.41
C VAL A 185 3.65 -0.84 4.81
N GLU A 186 2.52 -0.99 5.47
CA GLU A 186 2.44 -1.54 6.82
C GLU A 186 1.76 -2.91 6.82
N ASP A 187 2.39 -3.83 7.53
CA ASP A 187 1.81 -5.13 7.84
C ASP A 187 1.18 -5.11 9.24
N SER A 188 -0.12 -4.85 9.31
CA SER A 188 -0.86 -4.76 10.58
C SER A 188 -1.31 -6.12 11.14
N GLY A 189 -0.88 -7.23 10.53
CA GLY A 189 -1.22 -8.58 10.99
C GLY A 189 -2.59 -9.10 10.53
N ARG A 190 -3.52 -8.22 10.10
CA ARG A 190 -4.82 -8.62 9.51
C ARG A 190 -4.83 -8.41 7.99
N GLU A 191 -4.65 -7.19 7.56
CA GLU A 191 -4.58 -6.82 6.14
C GLU A 191 -3.41 -5.86 5.94
N PRO A 192 -2.61 -5.99 4.86
CA PRO A 192 -1.55 -5.05 4.57
C PRO A 192 -2.17 -3.71 4.17
N HIS A 193 -1.65 -2.64 4.75
CA HIS A 193 -2.09 -1.29 4.44
C HIS A 193 -1.01 -0.56 3.66
N VAL A 194 -1.34 -0.16 2.44
CA VAL A 194 -0.51 0.73 1.64
C VAL A 194 -1.02 2.15 1.81
N THR A 195 -0.29 2.96 2.57
CA THR A 195 -0.62 4.37 2.72
C THR A 195 -0.10 5.14 1.52
N VAL A 196 -0.97 5.89 0.89
CA VAL A 196 -0.63 6.70 -0.28
C VAL A 196 -0.88 8.17 -0.01
N SER A 197 -0.12 9.02 -0.70
CA SER A 197 -0.19 10.48 -0.57
C SER A 197 -0.35 11.19 -1.90
N ARG A 198 -1.09 12.29 -1.88
CA ARG A 198 -1.17 13.31 -2.93
C ARG A 198 -0.61 14.66 -2.46
N ALA A 199 -0.33 14.77 -1.15
CA ALA A 199 0.18 15.98 -0.53
C ALA A 199 1.69 15.97 -0.27
N HIS A 200 2.34 14.81 -0.29
CA HIS A 200 3.76 14.67 0.04
C HIS A 200 4.66 15.46 -0.95
N PRO A 201 5.68 16.18 -0.45
CA PRO A 201 6.59 16.93 -1.32
C PRO A 201 7.35 16.06 -2.31
N ASP A 202 7.78 14.86 -1.91
CA ASP A 202 8.56 13.98 -2.77
C ASP A 202 7.76 13.45 -3.98
N MET A 203 6.42 13.47 -3.92
CA MET A 203 5.60 13.22 -5.10
C MET A 203 5.98 14.12 -6.27
N ILE A 204 6.34 15.38 -5.99
CA ILE A 204 6.74 16.33 -7.03
C ILE A 204 8.11 15.98 -7.61
N LYS A 205 9.05 15.50 -6.77
CA LYS A 205 10.35 15.02 -7.25
C LYS A 205 10.19 13.86 -8.22
N GLU A 206 9.42 12.88 -7.83
CA GLU A 206 9.14 11.69 -8.65
C GLU A 206 8.44 12.05 -9.97
N LEU A 207 7.48 12.99 -9.94
CA LEU A 207 6.83 13.47 -11.17
C LEU A 207 7.83 14.13 -12.12
N PHE A 208 8.77 14.93 -11.59
CA PHE A 208 9.82 15.52 -12.40
C PHE A 208 10.85 14.50 -12.87
N GLU A 209 11.18 13.49 -12.08
CA GLU A 209 12.09 12.43 -12.49
C GLU A 209 11.57 11.64 -13.70
N VAL A 210 10.26 11.39 -13.73
CA VAL A 210 9.60 10.75 -14.88
C VAL A 210 9.59 11.65 -16.12
N GLU A 211 9.41 12.99 -15.95
CA GLU A 211 9.23 13.93 -17.07
C GLU A 211 10.57 14.50 -17.60
N VAL A 212 11.60 14.54 -16.74
CA VAL A 212 12.89 15.20 -17.00
C VAL A 212 14.03 14.18 -16.99
N PRO A 213 14.46 13.68 -18.16
CA PRO A 213 15.54 12.67 -18.24
C PRO A 213 16.85 13.10 -17.60
N GLU A 214 17.14 14.40 -17.56
CA GLU A 214 18.34 14.99 -16.98
C GLU A 214 18.41 14.76 -15.45
N ILE A 215 17.25 14.60 -14.77
CA ILE A 215 17.19 14.22 -13.35
C ILE A 215 17.51 12.74 -13.19
N GLY A 216 16.89 11.88 -13.99
CA GLY A 216 17.17 10.44 -13.99
C GLY A 216 18.62 10.09 -14.36
N ALA A 217 19.28 10.94 -15.18
CA ALA A 217 20.71 10.83 -15.50
C ALA A 217 21.64 11.37 -14.40
N GLY A 218 21.09 12.09 -13.39
CA GLY A 218 21.85 12.70 -12.32
C GLY A 218 22.61 13.98 -12.72
N THR A 219 22.37 14.54 -13.92
CA THR A 219 23.00 15.79 -14.37
C THR A 219 22.30 17.03 -13.80
N VAL A 220 21.04 16.90 -13.41
CA VAL A 220 20.26 17.89 -12.68
C VAL A 220 19.75 17.26 -11.40
N GLU A 221 19.92 17.95 -10.27
CA GLU A 221 19.51 17.48 -8.96
C GLU A 221 18.45 18.41 -8.34
N ILE A 222 17.41 17.83 -7.74
CA ILE A 222 16.45 18.57 -6.93
C ILE A 222 16.96 18.62 -5.49
N LYS A 223 17.49 19.77 -5.07
CA LYS A 223 18.06 19.97 -3.72
C LYS A 223 16.99 20.13 -2.64
N GLY A 224 15.79 20.60 -2.99
CA GLY A 224 14.72 20.77 -2.02
C GLY A 224 13.36 21.05 -2.67
N VAL A 225 12.29 20.69 -1.94
CA VAL A 225 10.91 20.97 -2.31
C VAL A 225 10.17 21.50 -1.11
N ALA A 226 9.52 22.66 -1.26
CA ALA A 226 8.57 23.20 -0.29
C ALA A 226 7.19 23.26 -0.93
N ARG A 227 6.22 22.53 -0.39
CA ARG A 227 4.90 22.33 -0.98
C ARG A 227 3.77 22.75 -0.05
N GLU A 228 2.78 23.41 -0.62
CA GLU A 228 1.41 23.55 -0.11
C GLU A 228 0.49 22.89 -1.13
N ALA A 229 0.15 21.64 -0.87
CA ALA A 229 -0.56 20.77 -1.82
C ALA A 229 -1.86 21.40 -2.34
N GLY A 230 -2.00 21.40 -3.68
CA GLY A 230 -3.13 22.00 -4.38
C GLY A 230 -3.07 23.51 -4.52
N ILE A 231 -2.02 24.18 -4.01
CA ILE A 231 -1.91 25.64 -4.10
C ILE A 231 -0.63 26.06 -4.82
N ARG A 232 0.52 25.77 -4.20
CA ARG A 232 1.82 26.18 -4.77
C ARG A 232 2.97 25.36 -4.22
N THR A 233 3.95 25.09 -5.09
CA THR A 233 5.20 24.41 -4.76
C THR A 233 6.39 25.23 -5.21
N LYS A 234 7.45 25.27 -4.38
CA LYS A 234 8.77 25.78 -4.79
C LYS A 234 9.77 24.64 -4.82
N ILE A 235 10.57 24.59 -5.88
CA ILE A 235 11.56 23.54 -6.11
C ILE A 235 12.92 24.21 -6.32
N ALA A 236 13.93 23.78 -5.56
CA ALA A 236 15.29 24.21 -5.73
C ALA A 236 16.08 23.16 -6.53
N VAL A 237 16.68 23.57 -7.62
CA VAL A 237 17.41 22.70 -8.56
C VAL A 237 18.87 23.16 -8.71
N HIS A 238 19.73 22.21 -8.99
CA HIS A 238 21.16 22.44 -9.16
C HIS A 238 21.72 21.52 -10.25
N SER A 239 22.80 21.95 -10.88
CA SER A 239 23.63 21.12 -11.75
C SER A 239 25.09 21.44 -11.50
N ASP A 240 25.89 20.39 -11.42
CA ASP A 240 27.36 20.52 -11.31
C ASP A 240 28.00 20.76 -12.69
N GLU A 241 27.23 20.64 -13.78
CA GLU A 241 27.71 20.84 -15.14
C GLU A 241 27.45 22.28 -15.62
N ASP A 242 28.51 23.04 -15.91
CA ASP A 242 28.44 24.43 -16.35
C ASP A 242 27.61 24.65 -17.65
N ASN A 243 27.44 23.61 -18.46
CA ASN A 243 26.73 23.67 -19.75
C ASN A 243 25.24 23.36 -19.63
N ILE A 244 24.74 22.99 -18.46
CA ILE A 244 23.34 22.62 -18.23
C ILE A 244 22.66 23.71 -17.42
N ASP A 245 21.57 24.25 -17.96
CA ASP A 245 20.65 25.10 -17.22
C ASP A 245 19.63 24.21 -16.47
N PRO A 246 19.76 24.02 -15.13
CA PRO A 246 18.87 23.14 -14.40
C PRO A 246 17.42 23.66 -14.36
N VAL A 247 17.20 24.96 -14.33
CA VAL A 247 15.87 25.56 -14.35
C VAL A 247 15.22 25.35 -15.73
N GLY A 248 15.97 25.62 -16.79
CA GLY A 248 15.52 25.40 -18.16
C GLY A 248 15.19 23.94 -18.46
N SER A 249 15.94 22.99 -17.88
CA SER A 249 15.70 21.55 -18.03
C SER A 249 14.35 21.12 -17.44
N LEU A 250 13.99 21.61 -16.26
CA LEU A 250 12.68 21.30 -15.64
C LEU A 250 11.53 22.04 -16.31
N VAL A 251 11.73 23.28 -16.73
CA VAL A 251 10.70 24.06 -17.43
C VAL A 251 10.40 23.43 -18.79
N GLY A 252 11.47 23.05 -19.51
CA GLY A 252 11.37 22.53 -20.88
C GLY A 252 11.03 23.60 -21.90
N ARG A 253 11.05 23.22 -23.19
CA ARG A 253 10.74 24.18 -24.27
C ARG A 253 9.30 24.68 -24.15
N HIS A 254 9.14 26.00 -24.06
CA HIS A 254 7.83 26.66 -23.88
C HIS A 254 7.05 26.18 -22.64
N GLY A 255 7.73 25.66 -21.60
CA GLY A 255 7.10 25.22 -20.37
C GLY A 255 6.38 23.87 -20.45
N VAL A 256 6.62 23.06 -21.49
CA VAL A 256 5.87 21.80 -21.69
C VAL A 256 6.06 20.82 -20.56
N ARG A 257 7.30 20.64 -20.05
CA ARG A 257 7.59 19.68 -18.97
C ARG A 257 6.95 20.09 -17.65
N VAL A 258 7.15 21.35 -17.23
CA VAL A 258 6.52 21.83 -15.99
C VAL A 258 4.99 21.80 -16.08
N GLN A 259 4.43 22.09 -17.27
CA GLN A 259 2.99 22.04 -17.50
C GLN A 259 2.45 20.61 -17.42
N ALA A 260 3.19 19.61 -17.91
CA ALA A 260 2.83 18.20 -17.77
C ALA A 260 2.72 17.79 -16.30
N VAL A 261 3.70 18.18 -15.47
CA VAL A 261 3.65 17.95 -14.02
C VAL A 261 2.49 18.71 -13.37
N MET A 262 2.29 20.00 -13.71
CA MET A 262 1.19 20.80 -13.17
C MET A 262 -0.19 20.20 -13.49
N ASN A 263 -0.36 19.66 -14.70
CA ASN A 263 -1.61 19.00 -15.11
C ASN A 263 -1.91 17.76 -14.25
N GLU A 264 -0.86 17.00 -13.87
CA GLU A 264 -1.02 15.81 -13.03
C GLU A 264 -1.46 16.14 -11.58
N ILE A 265 -1.10 17.33 -11.10
CA ILE A 265 -1.44 17.80 -9.75
C ILE A 265 -2.53 18.88 -9.72
N ASN A 266 -3.43 18.86 -10.72
CA ASN A 266 -4.57 19.76 -10.85
C ASN A 266 -4.22 21.25 -10.80
N GLU A 267 -3.27 21.66 -11.65
CA GLU A 267 -2.84 23.03 -11.86
C GLU A 267 -2.22 23.72 -10.62
N GLU A 268 -1.70 22.94 -9.68
CA GLU A 268 -0.86 23.46 -8.59
C GLU A 268 0.33 24.22 -9.18
N LYS A 269 0.54 25.48 -8.76
CA LYS A 269 1.60 26.33 -9.33
C LYS A 269 2.97 25.87 -8.86
N ILE A 270 3.90 25.74 -9.77
CA ILE A 270 5.28 25.32 -9.50
C ILE A 270 6.24 26.46 -9.82
N ASP A 271 7.02 26.89 -8.82
CA ASP A 271 8.13 27.82 -8.98
C ASP A 271 9.44 27.05 -8.93
N ILE A 272 10.18 27.05 -10.02
CA ILE A 272 11.48 26.39 -10.11
C ILE A 272 12.53 27.46 -9.91
N ILE A 273 13.43 27.26 -8.94
CA ILE A 273 14.48 28.21 -8.58
C ILE A 273 15.85 27.53 -8.58
N LEU A 274 16.89 28.32 -8.86
CA LEU A 274 18.26 27.85 -8.78
C LEU A 274 18.68 27.74 -7.32
N TRP A 275 19.17 26.56 -6.92
CA TRP A 275 19.84 26.38 -5.64
C TRP A 275 21.23 26.99 -5.69
N ASP A 276 21.70 27.58 -4.58
CA ASP A 276 23.01 28.14 -4.47
C ASP A 276 23.65 27.72 -3.13
N SER A 277 24.94 27.52 -3.14
CA SER A 277 25.72 27.23 -1.91
C SER A 277 25.86 28.44 -0.99
N ASP A 278 25.77 29.67 -1.54
CA ASP A 278 25.63 30.88 -0.74
C ASP A 278 24.20 31.02 -0.23
N GLU A 279 24.04 30.87 1.08
CA GLU A 279 22.72 30.97 1.74
C GLU A 279 21.99 32.29 1.43
N LYS A 280 22.71 33.40 1.26
CA LYS A 280 22.08 34.68 0.87
C LYS A 280 21.51 34.62 -0.53
N GLN A 281 22.28 34.10 -1.48
CA GLN A 281 21.85 33.99 -2.85
C GLN A 281 20.69 32.98 -2.97
N TYR A 282 20.75 31.88 -2.23
CA TYR A 282 19.67 30.89 -2.18
C TYR A 282 18.37 31.48 -1.62
N ILE A 283 18.43 32.32 -0.56
CA ILE A 283 17.25 32.99 -0.03
C ILE A 283 16.69 34.00 -1.05
N ILE A 284 17.56 34.74 -1.76
CA ILE A 284 17.14 35.66 -2.84
C ILE A 284 16.37 34.88 -3.90
N ASN A 285 16.94 33.79 -4.38
CA ASN A 285 16.33 32.93 -5.40
C ASN A 285 15.00 32.35 -4.88
N ALA A 286 14.92 31.92 -3.63
CA ALA A 286 13.73 31.35 -3.03
C ALA A 286 12.57 32.35 -2.89
N LEU A 287 12.85 33.65 -2.72
CA LEU A 287 11.84 34.71 -2.64
C LEU A 287 11.36 35.21 -4.01
N SER A 288 11.99 34.72 -5.13
CA SER A 288 11.50 35.05 -6.47
C SER A 288 9.97 34.88 -6.56
N PRO A 289 9.24 35.76 -7.29
CA PRO A 289 9.75 36.80 -8.19
C PRO A 289 10.00 38.19 -7.55
N ALA A 290 10.10 38.29 -6.21
CA ALA A 290 10.36 39.55 -5.54
C ALA A 290 11.84 39.95 -5.67
N GLU A 291 12.10 41.24 -5.93
CA GLU A 291 13.43 41.80 -5.94
C GLU A 291 13.88 42.17 -4.53
N ILE A 292 14.99 41.61 -4.09
CA ILE A 292 15.53 41.80 -2.75
C ILE A 292 16.64 42.86 -2.82
N ARG A 293 16.62 43.81 -1.88
CA ARG A 293 17.60 44.87 -1.81
C ARG A 293 18.82 44.50 -0.95
N ASP A 294 18.58 43.92 0.24
CA ASP A 294 19.63 43.54 1.20
C ASP A 294 19.15 42.37 2.08
N ILE A 295 20.11 41.53 2.51
CA ILE A 295 19.85 40.41 3.43
C ILE A 295 20.91 40.40 4.53
N LYS A 296 20.42 40.33 5.77
CA LYS A 296 21.25 40.12 6.96
C LYS A 296 20.91 38.79 7.58
N LEU A 297 21.91 37.91 7.64
CA LEU A 297 21.79 36.58 8.22
C LEU A 297 22.24 36.59 9.69
N ASP A 298 21.45 35.96 10.54
CA ASP A 298 21.86 35.56 11.89
C ASP A 298 21.95 34.03 11.95
N GLU A 299 23.15 33.51 11.79
CA GLU A 299 23.39 32.05 11.75
C GLU A 299 23.04 31.35 13.06
N LYS A 300 23.11 32.08 14.21
CA LYS A 300 22.82 31.49 15.52
C LYS A 300 21.35 31.16 15.70
N SER A 301 20.48 32.03 15.22
CA SER A 301 19.02 31.84 15.30
C SER A 301 18.42 31.31 14.00
N LYS A 302 19.23 31.07 12.97
CA LYS A 302 18.77 30.73 11.60
C LYS A 302 17.69 31.68 11.11
N THR A 303 17.89 32.98 11.36
CA THR A 303 16.95 34.03 10.99
C THR A 303 17.59 34.95 9.94
N ALA A 304 16.87 35.23 8.88
CA ALA A 304 17.26 36.17 7.85
C ALA A 304 16.33 37.39 7.86
N LEU A 305 16.93 38.59 7.96
CA LEU A 305 16.22 39.85 7.80
C LEU A 305 16.40 40.30 6.36
N VAL A 306 15.29 40.29 5.63
CA VAL A 306 15.24 40.59 4.20
C VAL A 306 14.64 41.97 3.99
N THR A 307 15.41 42.89 3.42
CA THR A 307 14.96 44.26 3.12
C THR A 307 14.50 44.36 1.67
N VAL A 308 13.29 44.84 1.46
CA VAL A 308 12.70 45.00 0.12
C VAL A 308 12.20 46.43 -0.10
N ASN A 309 12.05 46.82 -1.36
CA ASN A 309 11.37 48.08 -1.69
C ASN A 309 9.85 47.95 -1.46
N ASP A 310 9.19 49.10 -1.34
CA ASP A 310 7.76 49.17 -1.05
C ASP A 310 6.86 48.42 -2.06
N ASP A 311 7.21 48.56 -3.34
CA ASP A 311 6.53 47.90 -4.45
C ASP A 311 6.75 46.38 -4.46
N GLN A 312 7.86 45.89 -3.89
CA GLN A 312 8.22 44.45 -3.83
C GLN A 312 7.68 43.75 -2.59
N LEU A 313 7.27 44.51 -1.53
CA LEU A 313 6.83 43.91 -0.27
C LEU A 313 5.68 42.93 -0.41
N SER A 314 4.68 43.27 -1.20
CA SER A 314 3.54 42.37 -1.45
C SER A 314 3.93 41.09 -2.21
N LEU A 315 4.90 41.18 -3.11
CA LEU A 315 5.42 40.03 -3.85
C LEU A 315 6.28 39.13 -2.94
N ALA A 316 7.14 39.72 -2.11
CA ALA A 316 8.01 39.00 -1.18
C ALA A 316 7.19 38.21 -0.16
N ILE A 317 6.17 38.82 0.42
CA ILE A 317 5.24 38.16 1.36
C ILE A 317 4.38 37.14 0.61
N GLY A 318 3.85 37.53 -0.54
CA GLY A 318 2.88 36.76 -1.31
C GLY A 318 1.49 36.76 -0.69
N ARG A 319 0.52 36.17 -1.41
CA ARG A 319 -0.86 36.06 -0.94
C ARG A 319 -0.91 35.22 0.35
N ASN A 320 -1.47 35.77 1.42
CA ASN A 320 -1.55 35.13 2.76
C ASN A 320 -0.19 34.64 3.31
N GLY A 321 0.90 35.35 3.00
CA GLY A 321 2.24 34.97 3.44
C GLY A 321 2.83 33.72 2.76
N GLN A 322 2.23 33.25 1.68
CA GLN A 322 2.58 31.99 1.03
C GLN A 322 4.01 31.99 0.48
N ASN A 323 4.44 33.10 -0.19
CA ASN A 323 5.77 33.13 -0.79
C ASN A 323 6.87 33.05 0.29
N VAL A 324 6.78 33.86 1.34
CA VAL A 324 7.75 33.83 2.43
C VAL A 324 7.72 32.52 3.20
N ARG A 325 6.53 31.91 3.41
CA ARG A 325 6.41 30.63 4.12
C ARG A 325 7.02 29.48 3.33
N LEU A 326 6.77 29.41 2.02
CA LEU A 326 7.40 28.40 1.15
C LEU A 326 8.90 28.61 1.04
N ALA A 327 9.36 29.85 0.89
CA ALA A 327 10.79 30.17 0.88
C ALA A 327 11.47 29.79 2.19
N SER A 328 10.82 30.07 3.33
CA SER A 328 11.31 29.69 4.66
C SER A 328 11.42 28.17 4.82
N LYS A 329 10.39 27.42 4.39
CA LYS A 329 10.44 25.94 4.41
C LYS A 329 11.53 25.37 3.50
N LEU A 330 11.73 25.97 2.32
CA LEU A 330 12.67 25.51 1.32
C LEU A 330 14.12 25.73 1.75
N THR A 331 14.42 26.91 2.32
CA THR A 331 15.76 27.30 2.72
C THR A 331 16.14 26.88 4.14
N GLY A 332 15.14 26.53 4.96
CA GLY A 332 15.34 26.20 6.38
C GLY A 332 15.61 27.44 7.26
N TRP A 333 15.47 28.68 6.73
CA TRP A 333 15.65 29.91 7.43
C TRP A 333 14.31 30.55 7.83
N ILE A 334 14.27 31.19 9.00
CA ILE A 334 13.13 32.03 9.40
C ILE A 334 13.30 33.38 8.69
N LEU A 335 12.40 33.67 7.74
CA LEU A 335 12.50 34.86 6.92
C LEU A 335 11.62 35.99 7.48
N ASN A 336 12.26 37.08 7.91
CA ASN A 336 11.60 38.33 8.34
C ASN A 336 11.74 39.36 7.23
N ILE A 337 10.63 39.85 6.72
CA ILE A 337 10.63 40.85 5.64
C ILE A 337 10.39 42.22 6.21
N GLU A 338 11.30 43.17 5.91
CA GLU A 338 11.13 44.55 6.26
C GLU A 338 11.19 45.50 5.05
N LYS A 339 10.50 46.60 5.16
CA LYS A 339 10.46 47.65 4.18
C LYS A 339 11.70 48.54 4.32
N THR A 340 12.17 49.08 3.21
CA THR A 340 13.17 50.17 3.23
C THR A 340 12.64 51.36 4.02
N GLY A 341 13.08 51.52 5.30
CA GLY A 341 12.59 52.57 6.20
C GLY A 341 12.14 52.11 7.59
N GLY A 342 12.11 50.80 7.86
CA GLY A 342 12.07 50.26 9.22
C GLY A 342 10.75 49.75 9.75
N GLU A 343 9.71 49.52 8.94
CA GLU A 343 8.52 48.75 9.36
C GLU A 343 8.72 47.27 9.19
N LYS A 344 8.79 46.52 10.29
CA LYS A 344 8.92 45.07 10.31
C LYS A 344 7.58 44.39 10.17
N VAL A 345 7.44 43.50 9.19
CA VAL A 345 6.33 42.57 9.10
C VAL A 345 6.84 41.19 9.49
N THR A 346 6.66 40.81 10.76
CA THR A 346 6.95 39.47 11.24
C THR A 346 5.81 38.54 10.87
N VAL A 347 6.14 37.49 10.11
CA VAL A 347 5.20 36.37 9.92
C VAL A 347 5.45 35.40 11.08
N GLU A 348 4.55 35.43 12.07
CA GLU A 348 4.63 34.51 13.21
C GLU A 348 4.56 33.05 12.76
N LYS A 349 5.43 32.26 13.37
CA LYS A 349 5.51 30.81 13.23
C LYS A 349 4.21 30.22 13.81
N GLU A 350 3.33 29.70 12.98
CA GLU A 350 2.41 28.66 13.45
C GLU A 350 3.22 27.36 13.64
N GLU A 351 3.80 27.21 14.82
CA GLU A 351 4.31 25.95 15.30
C GLU A 351 3.12 25.00 15.53
N LYS A 352 2.75 24.24 14.52
CA LYS A 352 2.10 22.95 14.78
C LYS A 352 3.18 21.98 15.22
N THR A 353 3.34 21.89 16.52
CA THR A 353 4.00 20.80 17.19
C THR A 353 3.26 19.49 16.83
N GLU A 354 3.74 18.75 15.87
CA GLU A 354 3.36 17.35 15.69
C GLU A 354 4.28 16.50 16.57
N GLU A 355 3.93 16.43 17.85
CA GLU A 355 4.21 15.29 18.72
C GLU A 355 2.99 15.14 19.65
N ALA A 356 1.94 14.55 19.10
CA ALA A 356 0.87 14.00 19.91
C ALA A 356 1.20 12.56 20.25
N GLN A 357 1.95 12.36 21.32
CA GLN A 357 1.88 11.12 22.10
C GLN A 357 0.47 11.03 22.70
N PRO A 358 -0.15 9.86 22.74
CA PRO A 358 -1.45 9.72 23.37
C PRO A 358 -1.29 9.84 24.88
N GLU A 359 -1.67 10.99 25.41
CA GLU A 359 -1.87 11.17 26.86
C GLU A 359 -3.11 10.38 27.28
N THR A 360 -2.89 9.40 28.11
CA THR A 360 -3.92 8.78 28.94
C THR A 360 -4.46 9.82 29.93
N PRO A 361 -5.78 10.00 30.08
CA PRO A 361 -6.32 10.91 31.07
C PRO A 361 -6.16 10.32 32.48
N THR A 362 -5.28 10.91 33.26
CA THR A 362 -5.21 10.69 34.70
C THR A 362 -6.23 11.61 35.37
N GLU A 363 -7.32 11.06 35.81
CA GLU A 363 -8.26 11.74 36.73
C GLU A 363 -7.63 11.88 38.11
N GLU A 364 -7.42 13.11 38.54
CA GLU A 364 -7.24 13.45 39.96
C GLU A 364 -8.58 13.32 40.70
N VAL A 365 -8.73 12.26 41.46
CA VAL A 365 -9.82 12.15 42.45
C VAL A 365 -9.27 12.50 43.83
N LYS A 366 -9.79 13.58 44.39
CA LYS A 366 -9.68 13.93 45.79
C LYS A 366 -10.32 12.87 46.68
N LYS A 367 -9.52 12.47 47.68
CA LYS A 367 -9.92 11.59 48.77
C LYS A 367 -11.04 12.20 49.59
N GLU A 368 -12.09 11.43 49.86
CA GLU A 368 -12.72 11.36 51.15
C GLU A 368 -13.32 9.96 51.41
N SER A 369 -13.06 9.53 52.61
CA SER A 369 -13.18 8.21 53.22
C SER A 369 -14.59 7.67 53.37
N SER A 370 -14.80 6.37 53.17
CA SER A 370 -15.27 5.48 54.28
C SER A 370 -15.48 4.03 53.79
N ALA A 371 -15.10 3.12 54.69
CA ALA A 371 -15.04 1.69 54.53
C ALA A 371 -16.40 0.99 54.39
N LYS A 372 -16.45 -0.13 53.68
CA LYS A 372 -16.85 -1.48 54.13
C LYS A 372 -16.97 -2.48 52.96
N ASP A 373 -16.23 -3.56 53.18
CA ASP A 373 -16.43 -4.98 52.85
C ASP A 373 -17.46 -5.41 51.77
N SER A 374 -16.97 -6.13 50.80
CA SER A 374 -17.20 -7.57 50.57
C SER A 374 -16.74 -7.96 49.15
N GLU A 375 -16.17 -9.16 49.11
CA GLU A 375 -15.45 -9.89 48.06
C GLU A 375 -16.26 -10.25 46.81
N PRO A 376 -15.56 -10.89 45.83
CA PRO A 376 -15.80 -10.79 44.40
C PRO A 376 -16.60 -11.97 43.86
N VAL A 377 -17.05 -11.91 42.61
CA VAL A 377 -17.14 -13.04 41.67
C VAL A 377 -17.90 -12.62 40.39
N GLU A 378 -17.29 -12.96 39.20
CA GLU A 378 -17.93 -13.26 37.94
C GLU A 378 -18.57 -12.11 37.09
N ALA A 379 -17.81 -11.67 36.08
CA ALA A 379 -18.37 -11.11 34.87
C ALA A 379 -17.41 -11.21 33.64
N GLU A 380 -17.15 -12.43 33.23
CA GLU A 380 -16.53 -12.71 31.90
C GLU A 380 -17.23 -13.90 31.23
N GLN A 381 -18.51 -13.78 30.89
CA GLN A 381 -19.21 -14.76 30.04
C GLN A 381 -20.54 -14.23 29.48
N ASN A 382 -20.57 -13.03 28.89
CA ASN A 382 -21.83 -12.57 28.23
C ASN A 382 -21.66 -11.70 27.00
N GLN A 383 -20.62 -11.91 26.20
CA GLN A 383 -20.51 -11.24 24.88
C GLN A 383 -20.52 -12.16 23.66
N GLU A 384 -20.56 -13.48 23.84
CA GLU A 384 -20.69 -14.44 22.71
C GLU A 384 -22.11 -14.97 22.48
N ALA A 385 -23.09 -14.57 23.27
CA ALA A 385 -24.45 -15.09 23.18
C ALA A 385 -25.46 -14.16 22.48
N GLU A 386 -25.08 -12.96 22.08
CA GLU A 386 -25.99 -12.02 21.39
C GLU A 386 -25.83 -12.02 19.84
N GLU A 387 -24.72 -12.52 19.28
CA GLU A 387 -24.57 -12.65 17.82
C GLU A 387 -25.22 -13.91 17.23
N GLU A 388 -25.43 -14.98 18.00
CA GLU A 388 -26.13 -16.19 17.53
C GLU A 388 -27.66 -16.05 17.48
N LYS A 389 -28.23 -15.03 18.11
CA LYS A 389 -29.69 -14.82 18.13
C LYS A 389 -30.23 -13.92 17.01
N THR A 390 -29.38 -13.25 16.28
CA THR A 390 -29.79 -12.42 15.14
C THR A 390 -29.79 -13.16 13.81
N GLU A 391 -29.02 -14.24 13.66
CA GLU A 391 -29.02 -15.04 12.43
C GLU A 391 -30.19 -16.06 12.36
N GLU A 392 -30.72 -16.52 13.49
CA GLU A 392 -31.88 -17.44 13.51
C GLU A 392 -33.23 -16.75 13.26
N LYS A 393 -33.29 -15.41 13.21
CA LYS A 393 -34.52 -14.65 12.93
C LYS A 393 -34.71 -14.26 11.49
N GLU A 394 -33.71 -14.29 10.65
CA GLU A 394 -33.82 -14.01 9.20
C GLU A 394 -34.11 -15.24 8.36
N GLU A 395 -33.82 -16.44 8.83
CA GLU A 395 -34.12 -17.69 8.09
C GLU A 395 -35.58 -18.22 8.23
N ALA A 396 -36.38 -17.60 9.08
CA ALA A 396 -37.75 -18.02 9.36
C ALA A 396 -38.85 -17.26 8.54
N ALA A 397 -38.47 -16.34 7.64
CA ALA A 397 -39.45 -15.52 6.91
C ALA A 397 -39.69 -15.89 5.44
N GLU A 398 -39.04 -16.92 4.92
CA GLU A 398 -39.28 -17.39 3.54
C GLU A 398 -39.72 -18.85 3.47
N LYS A 399 -41.02 -19.14 3.67
CA LYS A 399 -41.69 -20.30 3.10
C LYS A 399 -43.15 -19.99 2.74
N PRO A 400 -43.68 -20.60 1.68
CA PRO A 400 -44.70 -20.00 0.80
C PRO A 400 -46.11 -20.45 1.14
N LYS A 401 -47.10 -19.57 1.00
CA LYS A 401 -48.51 -19.95 0.96
C LYS A 401 -48.95 -20.20 -0.47
N LYS A 402 -49.25 -21.49 -0.73
CA LYS A 402 -49.92 -22.01 -1.89
C LYS A 402 -51.42 -22.26 -1.55
N LYS A 403 -52.31 -22.05 -2.57
CA LYS A 403 -53.75 -22.37 -2.72
C LYS A 403 -54.70 -21.24 -2.29
N GLU A 404 -55.66 -20.86 -3.12
CA GLU A 404 -56.68 -21.57 -3.83
C GLU A 404 -57.45 -20.68 -4.84
N LYS A 405 -57.75 -21.29 -6.04
CA LYS A 405 -58.98 -21.31 -6.86
C LYS A 405 -59.52 -20.04 -7.53
N ALA A 406 -59.41 -20.09 -8.83
CA ALA A 406 -60.48 -20.24 -9.82
C ALA A 406 -61.52 -19.12 -10.09
N LYS A 407 -61.46 -18.55 -11.30
CA LYS A 407 -62.51 -18.57 -12.31
C LYS A 407 -62.15 -17.70 -13.51
N LYS A 408 -62.22 -18.33 -14.69
CA LYS A 408 -62.41 -17.74 -16.03
C LYS A 408 -63.88 -17.24 -16.17
N PRO A 409 -64.35 -16.53 -17.23
CA PRO A 409 -63.80 -16.39 -18.59
C PRO A 409 -64.12 -15.06 -19.36
N LYS A 410 -63.73 -15.09 -20.68
CA LYS A 410 -64.20 -14.40 -21.90
C LYS A 410 -63.56 -13.04 -22.22
N ALA A 411 -62.80 -12.97 -23.28
CA ALA A 411 -63.01 -12.97 -24.73
C ALA A 411 -63.47 -11.62 -25.29
N THR A 412 -62.67 -11.09 -26.18
CA THR A 412 -62.93 -10.63 -27.56
C THR A 412 -61.70 -9.94 -28.08
N ASP A 413 -61.07 -10.49 -29.13
CA ASP A 413 -61.02 -10.09 -30.53
C ASP A 413 -60.51 -8.65 -30.75
N ASP A 414 -59.51 -8.39 -31.52
CA ASP A 414 -59.39 -8.53 -32.98
C ASP A 414 -58.08 -7.81 -33.47
N LYS A 415 -57.57 -8.38 -34.58
CA LYS A 415 -56.66 -7.81 -35.61
C LYS A 415 -55.16 -7.69 -35.31
N MET A 416 -54.36 -8.60 -35.85
CA MET A 416 -53.85 -8.79 -37.25
C MET A 416 -53.20 -7.56 -37.86
N GLU A 417 -51.89 -7.70 -38.06
CA GLU A 417 -51.08 -7.46 -39.27
C GLU A 417 -49.63 -7.72 -38.93
N GLU A 418 -49.04 -8.78 -39.27
CA GLU A 418 -48.33 -9.24 -40.48
C GLU A 418 -47.20 -8.26 -40.95
N LEU A 419 -46.04 -8.80 -40.99
CA LEU A 419 -45.00 -8.90 -42.02
C LEU A 419 -43.59 -8.54 -41.48
N LYS A 420 -42.70 -9.35 -41.55
CA LYS A 420 -41.75 -10.09 -42.42
C LYS A 420 -40.37 -10.04 -41.78
N GLU A 421 -39.85 -11.15 -41.49
CA GLU A 421 -38.60 -11.78 -41.96
C GLU A 421 -37.69 -10.90 -42.85
N GLU A 422 -36.45 -10.76 -42.44
CA GLU A 422 -35.29 -11.01 -43.30
C GLU A 422 -34.01 -11.17 -42.48
N ALA A 423 -33.28 -12.23 -42.82
CA ALA A 423 -32.00 -12.67 -42.29
C ALA A 423 -30.81 -12.08 -43.14
N PRO A 424 -29.58 -12.53 -42.97
CA PRO A 424 -28.40 -11.72 -42.71
C PRO A 424 -27.56 -11.44 -43.96
N VAL A 425 -26.67 -10.41 -43.89
CA VAL A 425 -25.65 -10.16 -44.92
C VAL A 425 -24.32 -9.93 -44.26
N GLU A 426 -23.44 -10.87 -44.44
CA GLU A 426 -22.10 -10.97 -45.00
C GLU A 426 -21.13 -9.82 -44.80
N GLU A 427 -19.97 -10.23 -44.35
CA GLU A 427 -18.63 -9.63 -44.42
C GLU A 427 -18.30 -8.96 -45.76
N LYS A 428 -17.57 -7.86 -45.70
CA LYS A 428 -16.63 -7.45 -46.76
C LYS A 428 -15.43 -6.76 -46.19
N GLU A 429 -14.28 -7.39 -46.43
CA GLU A 429 -12.92 -6.85 -46.35
C GLU A 429 -12.64 -5.73 -47.33
N PRO A 430 -11.58 -4.88 -47.09
CA PRO A 430 -11.22 -3.77 -47.95
C PRO A 430 -10.28 -4.21 -49.07
N PRO A 431 -10.22 -3.47 -50.20
CA PRO A 431 -9.41 -3.82 -51.37
C PRO A 431 -7.98 -3.30 -51.28
N THR A 432 -7.11 -4.16 -51.78
CA THR A 432 -5.71 -3.96 -52.10
C THR A 432 -5.48 -3.08 -53.32
N SER A 433 -4.31 -2.46 -53.33
CA SER A 433 -3.54 -1.71 -54.32
C SER A 433 -3.82 -1.95 -55.83
N PRO A 434 -3.27 -1.04 -56.70
CA PRO A 434 -2.23 -1.53 -57.58
C PRO A 434 -0.99 -0.60 -57.78
N THR A 435 0.11 -1.29 -57.94
CA THR A 435 1.37 -1.12 -58.65
C THR A 435 1.32 -0.25 -59.92
N ASP A 436 2.42 0.47 -60.17
CA ASP A 436 3.35 0.21 -61.27
C ASP A 436 4.42 1.32 -61.43
N ASN A 437 5.64 0.81 -61.55
CA ASN A 437 6.73 1.07 -62.57
C ASN A 437 7.38 2.46 -62.57
N GLU A 438 8.60 2.60 -62.78
CA GLU A 438 9.80 2.02 -63.44
C GLU A 438 10.99 2.92 -63.06
N ALA A 439 12.09 2.47 -62.85
CA ALA A 439 13.23 2.01 -63.62
C ALA A 439 14.51 2.80 -63.36
N GLY A 440 15.60 2.10 -63.34
CA GLY A 440 16.97 2.54 -63.70
C GLY A 440 17.81 2.91 -62.46
N GLY A 441 18.85 2.27 -62.18
CA GLY A 441 19.91 1.60 -62.83
C GLY A 441 21.17 1.81 -62.01
N GLU A 442 21.93 0.73 -61.85
CA GLU A 442 23.39 0.61 -61.92
C GLU A 442 24.21 1.55 -61.00
N GLU A 443 25.18 1.17 -60.27
CA GLU A 443 26.20 0.13 -60.31
C GLU A 443 26.95 0.10 -58.98
N ALA A 444 27.36 -1.06 -58.52
CA ALA A 444 28.49 -1.24 -57.63
C ALA A 444 29.79 -1.25 -58.48
N PRO A 445 30.98 -1.09 -57.94
CA PRO A 445 31.69 -2.18 -57.30
C PRO A 445 32.68 -1.77 -56.16
N THR A 446 32.88 -2.71 -55.24
CA THR A 446 34.02 -3.51 -54.88
C THR A 446 35.39 -2.91 -54.63
N GLU A 447 35.96 -3.48 -53.52
CA GLU A 447 37.36 -3.84 -53.27
C GLU A 447 38.30 -2.71 -52.82
N GLU A 448 39.07 -2.91 -51.89
CA GLU A 448 40.02 -3.78 -51.25
C GLU A 448 41.07 -2.96 -50.50
N GLU A 449 41.38 -3.49 -49.34
CA GLU A 449 42.67 -3.92 -48.81
C GLU A 449 43.73 -2.91 -48.39
N LYS A 450 44.24 -3.33 -47.23
CA LYS A 450 45.62 -3.30 -46.70
C LYS A 450 46.13 -2.07 -45.99
N SER A 451 46.35 -2.36 -44.68
CA SER A 451 47.62 -2.65 -43.98
C SER A 451 48.66 -1.55 -44.04
N ASP A 452 49.14 -1.14 -42.95
CA ASP A 452 50.42 -1.46 -42.32
C ASP A 452 50.81 -0.37 -41.31
N ASP A 453 51.13 -0.86 -40.15
CA ASP A 453 52.33 -0.71 -39.33
C ASP A 453 53.07 0.63 -39.17
N THR A 454 53.53 0.65 -37.96
CA THR A 454 54.74 1.26 -37.32
C THR A 454 54.48 2.52 -36.51
N GLU A 455 54.60 2.30 -35.19
CA GLU A 455 55.79 2.45 -34.30
C GLU A 455 56.29 3.91 -34.08
N GLU A 456 56.45 4.14 -32.77
CA GLU A 456 57.45 5.01 -32.11
C GLU A 456 57.23 6.55 -32.16
N SER A 457 56.92 7.07 -31.06
CA SER A 457 57.78 7.80 -30.09
C SER A 457 56.95 8.34 -28.95
#